data_199e9b2d6f76323499994eca081f2f95
#
_entry.id   199e9b2d6f76323499994eca081f2f95
#
_cell.length_a   1.000
_cell.length_b   1.000
_cell.length_c   1.000
_cell.angle_alpha   90.00
_cell.angle_beta   90.00
_cell.angle_gamma   90.00
#
_symmetry.space_group_name_H-M   'P 1'
#
loop_
_entity.id
_entity.type
_entity.pdbx_description
1 polymer ?
#
loop_
_entity_poly.entity_id
_entity_poly.type
_entity_poly.pdbx_seq_one_letter_code
_entity_poly.pdbx_strand_id
1 'polypeptide(L)'
;MLARLVGRLIIIDIKKDTVQTLLTDLAGQPAAIEGTASLDRIREADIVIAATNNPYILLTAAHLKPGAIVIDAAQPKNVSEEIPRQRPDVLVIESAVVRTPDVDVHFDLDLAPGEALGCLSETMILTAIGWRGHYSLGKADPSLAAHMIASGRALGFRLAKFRNSTGYITDAQLSTIARARMAH
;
A
#
# COMPACT_ATOMS: atom_id res chain seq x y z
N MET A 1 -5.63 -9.26 -8.64
CA MET A 1 -5.44 -9.86 -7.29
C MET A 1 -6.48 -9.32 -6.31
N LEU A 2 -6.56 -8.02 -6.00
CA LEU A 2 -7.51 -7.45 -5.03
C LEU A 2 -8.98 -7.77 -5.36
N ALA A 3 -9.40 -7.70 -6.61
CA ALA A 3 -10.76 -7.98 -7.04
C ALA A 3 -11.28 -9.41 -6.72
N ARG A 4 -10.40 -10.30 -6.26
CA ARG A 4 -10.77 -11.65 -5.78
C ARG A 4 -10.87 -11.74 -4.26
N LEU A 5 -10.49 -10.68 -3.54
CA LEU A 5 -10.39 -10.65 -2.09
C LEU A 5 -11.42 -9.71 -1.44
N VAL A 6 -12.08 -8.87 -2.26
CA VAL A 6 -13.03 -7.86 -1.78
C VAL A 6 -14.38 -8.04 -2.45
N GLY A 7 -15.46 -7.62 -1.80
CA GLY A 7 -16.80 -7.62 -2.39
C GLY A 7 -17.01 -6.47 -3.39
N ARG A 8 -16.33 -5.33 -3.14
CA ARG A 8 -16.42 -4.14 -3.99
C ARG A 8 -15.05 -3.49 -4.15
N LEU A 9 -14.75 -3.01 -5.36
CA LEU A 9 -13.52 -2.30 -5.69
C LEU A 9 -13.86 -0.98 -6.39
N ILE A 10 -13.46 0.15 -5.82
CA ILE A 10 -13.60 1.46 -6.42
C ILE A 10 -12.23 1.90 -6.94
N ILE A 11 -12.13 2.15 -8.23
CA ILE A 11 -10.92 2.64 -8.89
C ILE A 11 -11.06 4.15 -9.06
N ILE A 12 -10.11 4.90 -8.51
CA ILE A 12 -10.12 6.37 -8.57
C ILE A 12 -8.88 6.84 -9.32
N ASP A 13 -9.08 7.51 -10.45
CA ASP A 13 -8.02 8.17 -11.22
C ASP A 13 -8.61 9.36 -11.98
N ILE A 14 -7.82 10.45 -12.09
CA ILE A 14 -8.20 11.64 -12.88
C ILE A 14 -8.24 11.35 -14.39
N LYS A 15 -7.48 10.34 -14.83
CA LYS A 15 -7.40 9.92 -16.24
C LYS A 15 -8.51 8.90 -16.54
N LYS A 16 -9.56 9.36 -17.19
CA LYS A 16 -10.71 8.50 -17.55
C LYS A 16 -10.31 7.26 -18.36
N ASP A 17 -9.34 7.39 -19.26
CA ASP A 17 -8.88 6.28 -20.10
C ASP A 17 -8.19 5.19 -19.26
N THR A 18 -7.42 5.58 -18.23
CA THR A 18 -6.81 4.64 -17.28
C THR A 18 -7.90 3.88 -16.54
N VAL A 19 -8.93 4.58 -16.05
CA VAL A 19 -10.08 3.95 -15.38
C VAL A 19 -10.77 2.97 -16.30
N GLN A 20 -11.08 3.38 -17.54
CA GLN A 20 -11.77 2.54 -18.52
C GLN A 20 -10.96 1.28 -18.88
N THR A 21 -9.65 1.42 -19.06
CA THR A 21 -8.75 0.30 -19.32
C THR A 21 -8.78 -0.70 -18.16
N LEU A 22 -8.69 -0.23 -16.92
CA LEU A 22 -8.75 -1.09 -15.74
C LEU A 22 -10.11 -1.77 -15.57
N LEU A 23 -11.22 -1.08 -15.85
CA LEU A 23 -12.54 -1.69 -15.84
C LEU A 23 -12.66 -2.82 -16.87
N THR A 24 -12.10 -2.64 -18.06
CA THR A 24 -12.04 -3.66 -19.11
C THR A 24 -11.18 -4.85 -18.68
N ASP A 25 -9.99 -4.60 -18.17
CA ASP A 25 -9.04 -5.61 -17.73
C ASP A 25 -9.56 -6.46 -16.54
N LEU A 26 -10.42 -5.88 -15.73
CA LEU A 26 -10.99 -6.52 -14.55
C LEU A 26 -12.40 -7.06 -14.79
N ALA A 27 -12.91 -6.99 -16.01
CA ALA A 27 -14.23 -7.55 -16.36
C ALA A 27 -14.28 -9.05 -16.00
N GLY A 28 -15.41 -9.47 -15.43
CA GLY A 28 -15.61 -10.87 -15.02
C GLY A 28 -14.93 -11.29 -13.71
N GLN A 29 -14.27 -10.38 -13.01
CA GLN A 29 -13.81 -10.65 -11.64
C GLN A 29 -15.01 -10.66 -10.66
N PRO A 30 -14.92 -11.38 -9.51
CA PRO A 30 -16.04 -11.55 -8.58
C PRO A 30 -16.48 -10.28 -7.85
N ALA A 31 -15.61 -9.29 -7.68
CA ALA A 31 -15.96 -8.03 -7.04
C ALA A 31 -16.86 -7.16 -7.91
N ALA A 32 -17.76 -6.39 -7.30
CA ALA A 32 -18.41 -5.25 -7.95
C ALA A 32 -17.37 -4.14 -8.18
N ILE A 33 -17.07 -3.84 -9.46
CA ILE A 33 -15.98 -2.92 -9.82
C ILE A 33 -16.55 -1.63 -10.40
N GLU A 34 -16.16 -0.50 -9.85
CA GLU A 34 -16.59 0.83 -10.26
C GLU A 34 -15.38 1.73 -10.50
N GLY A 35 -15.52 2.67 -11.44
CA GLY A 35 -14.49 3.65 -11.75
C GLY A 35 -15.00 5.08 -11.63
N THR A 36 -14.19 6.00 -11.09
CA THR A 36 -14.56 7.40 -10.92
C THR A 36 -13.33 8.30 -10.86
N ALA A 37 -13.52 9.61 -11.06
CA ALA A 37 -12.52 10.63 -10.79
C ALA A 37 -12.76 11.37 -9.45
N SER A 38 -13.86 11.07 -8.75
CA SER A 38 -14.22 11.76 -7.50
C SER A 38 -13.55 11.12 -6.29
N LEU A 39 -12.78 11.91 -5.55
CA LEU A 39 -12.21 11.52 -4.26
C LEU A 39 -13.28 11.34 -3.16
N ASP A 40 -14.45 11.91 -3.30
CA ASP A 40 -15.54 11.76 -2.31
C ASP A 40 -15.96 10.30 -2.10
N ARG A 41 -15.76 9.45 -3.13
CA ARG A 41 -16.06 8.03 -3.06
C ARG A 41 -15.14 7.25 -2.10
N ILE A 42 -14.03 7.86 -1.66
CA ILE A 42 -13.14 7.28 -0.64
C ILE A 42 -13.88 7.04 0.68
N ARG A 43 -14.87 7.87 1.01
CA ARG A 43 -15.69 7.74 2.23
C ARG A 43 -16.45 6.42 2.34
N GLU A 44 -16.62 5.71 1.22
CA GLU A 44 -17.30 4.42 1.19
C GLU A 44 -16.36 3.24 1.47
N ALA A 45 -15.05 3.46 1.38
CA ALA A 45 -14.06 2.40 1.42
C ALA A 45 -13.68 1.97 2.86
N ASP A 46 -13.61 0.66 3.09
CA ASP A 46 -13.02 0.08 4.31
C ASP A 46 -11.50 0.12 4.26
N ILE A 47 -10.93 -0.03 3.07
CA ILE A 47 -9.49 -0.03 2.82
C ILE A 47 -9.23 0.92 1.65
N VAL A 48 -8.32 1.85 1.83
CA VAL A 48 -7.86 2.80 0.82
C VAL A 48 -6.39 2.51 0.51
N ILE A 49 -6.05 2.39 -0.76
CA ILE A 49 -4.66 2.26 -1.20
C ILE A 49 -4.34 3.48 -2.06
N ALA A 50 -3.48 4.36 -1.57
CA ALA A 50 -2.94 5.48 -2.32
C ALA A 50 -1.67 5.02 -3.05
N ALA A 51 -1.71 5.02 -4.38
CA ALA A 51 -0.61 4.56 -5.24
C ALA A 51 -0.51 5.47 -6.48
N THR A 52 -0.42 6.78 -6.25
CA THR A 52 -0.33 7.78 -7.31
C THR A 52 1.06 8.41 -7.36
N ASN A 53 1.38 9.08 -8.45
CA ASN A 53 2.58 9.89 -8.60
C ASN A 53 2.27 11.40 -8.49
N ASN A 54 1.13 11.76 -7.90
CA ASN A 54 0.77 13.16 -7.67
C ASN A 54 1.71 13.77 -6.61
N PRO A 55 2.28 14.97 -6.83
CA PRO A 55 3.17 15.60 -5.85
C PRO A 55 2.45 16.19 -4.64
N TYR A 56 1.12 16.21 -4.62
CA TYR A 56 0.34 16.84 -3.57
C TYR A 56 -0.37 15.84 -2.66
N ILE A 57 -0.68 16.27 -1.44
CA ILE A 57 -1.54 15.51 -0.54
C ILE A 57 -2.97 15.45 -1.12
N LEU A 58 -3.48 14.26 -1.32
CA LEU A 58 -4.83 14.00 -1.85
C LEU A 58 -5.81 13.57 -0.76
N LEU A 59 -5.35 12.79 0.23
CA LEU A 59 -6.18 12.27 1.30
C LEU A 59 -5.98 13.05 2.59
N THR A 60 -7.12 13.50 3.13
CA THR A 60 -7.21 14.16 4.44
C THR A 60 -8.18 13.41 5.35
N ALA A 61 -8.24 13.77 6.62
CA ALA A 61 -9.15 13.19 7.61
C ALA A 61 -10.63 13.18 7.17
N ALA A 62 -11.04 14.18 6.38
CA ALA A 62 -12.41 14.34 5.91
C ALA A 62 -12.86 13.29 4.88
N HIS A 63 -11.91 12.61 4.22
CA HIS A 63 -12.22 11.59 3.22
C HIS A 63 -12.45 10.19 3.80
N LEU A 64 -12.23 10.00 5.11
CA LEU A 64 -12.15 8.67 5.69
C LEU A 64 -13.31 8.40 6.65
N LYS A 65 -13.95 7.25 6.50
CA LYS A 65 -14.95 6.76 7.44
C LYS A 65 -14.30 6.19 8.71
N PRO A 66 -15.03 6.09 9.83
CA PRO A 66 -14.52 5.44 11.05
C PRO A 66 -14.04 4.01 10.77
N GLY A 67 -12.93 3.63 11.38
CA GLY A 67 -12.35 2.30 11.23
C GLY A 67 -11.68 2.03 9.86
N ALA A 68 -11.54 3.03 8.99
CA ALA A 68 -10.87 2.86 7.69
C ALA A 68 -9.39 2.51 7.87
N ILE A 69 -8.87 1.72 6.93
CA ILE A 69 -7.45 1.40 6.80
C ILE A 69 -6.92 2.08 5.55
N VAL A 70 -5.88 2.88 5.70
CA VAL A 70 -5.21 3.60 4.61
C VAL A 70 -3.80 3.07 4.44
N ILE A 71 -3.44 2.65 3.23
CA ILE A 71 -2.10 2.21 2.86
C ILE A 71 -1.55 3.24 1.88
N ASP A 72 -0.56 4.02 2.32
CA ASP A 72 0.12 5.00 1.47
C ASP A 72 1.32 4.33 0.79
N ALA A 73 1.17 4.01 -0.49
CA ALA A 73 2.21 3.47 -1.35
C ALA A 73 2.74 4.51 -2.35
N ALA A 74 2.31 5.77 -2.21
CA ALA A 74 2.71 6.85 -3.09
C ALA A 74 4.08 7.42 -2.73
N GLN A 75 4.83 7.87 -3.75
CA GLN A 75 6.03 8.67 -3.60
C GLN A 75 5.97 9.81 -4.64
N PRO A 76 5.93 11.08 -4.19
CA PRO A 76 5.78 11.52 -2.79
C PRO A 76 4.49 11.06 -2.12
N LYS A 77 4.43 11.10 -0.78
CA LYS A 77 3.26 10.71 0.01
C LYS A 77 2.01 11.49 -0.41
N ASN A 78 0.89 10.80 -0.52
CA ASN A 78 -0.41 11.41 -0.86
C ASN A 78 -1.39 11.46 0.31
N VAL A 79 -1.05 10.86 1.43
CA VAL A 79 -1.86 10.81 2.64
C VAL A 79 -1.33 11.84 3.65
N SER A 80 -2.20 12.66 4.20
CA SER A 80 -1.81 13.68 5.18
C SER A 80 -1.22 13.04 6.43
N GLU A 81 -0.05 13.50 6.84
CA GLU A 81 0.66 13.06 8.05
C GLU A 81 -0.08 13.41 9.35
N GLU A 82 -1.07 14.31 9.28
CA GLU A 82 -1.90 14.68 10.41
C GLU A 82 -3.03 13.69 10.71
N ILE A 83 -3.38 12.82 9.78
CA ILE A 83 -4.51 11.88 9.96
C ILE A 83 -4.34 11.02 11.21
N PRO A 84 -3.18 10.38 11.51
CA PRO A 84 -3.05 9.55 12.69
C PRO A 84 -3.27 10.30 14.02
N ARG A 85 -3.01 11.63 14.04
CA ARG A 85 -3.27 12.47 15.21
C ARG A 85 -4.73 12.92 15.30
N GLN A 86 -5.33 13.28 14.17
CA GLN A 86 -6.70 13.78 14.10
C GLN A 86 -7.75 12.67 14.19
N ARG A 87 -7.42 11.46 13.72
CA ARG A 87 -8.32 10.33 13.56
C ARG A 87 -7.69 9.05 14.14
N PRO A 88 -7.66 8.93 15.48
CA PRO A 88 -7.14 7.72 16.14
C PRO A 88 -7.97 6.46 15.87
N ASP A 89 -9.16 6.62 15.31
CA ASP A 89 -10.06 5.58 14.82
C ASP A 89 -9.72 5.07 13.41
N VAL A 90 -8.72 5.65 12.74
CA VAL A 90 -8.29 5.30 11.38
C VAL A 90 -6.86 4.75 11.43
N LEU A 91 -6.61 3.64 10.72
CA LEU A 91 -5.27 3.09 10.57
C LEU A 91 -4.61 3.65 9.30
N VAL A 92 -3.57 4.44 9.47
CA VAL A 92 -2.70 4.82 8.35
C VAL A 92 -1.43 3.97 8.42
N ILE A 93 -1.05 3.37 7.31
CA ILE A 93 0.17 2.57 7.16
C ILE A 93 1.01 3.18 6.06
N GLU A 94 2.23 3.60 6.39
CA GLU A 94 3.26 3.86 5.39
C GLU A 94 3.73 2.53 4.82
N SER A 95 3.53 2.33 3.53
CA SER A 95 3.85 1.06 2.90
C SER A 95 5.26 1.02 2.32
N ALA A 96 5.60 -0.11 1.71
CA ALA A 96 6.85 -0.33 1.02
C ALA A 96 8.11 -0.36 1.91
N VAL A 97 7.99 -0.61 3.21
CA VAL A 97 9.14 -0.89 4.08
C VAL A 97 9.25 -2.39 4.33
N VAL A 98 10.44 -2.91 4.16
CA VAL A 98 10.78 -4.33 4.28
C VAL A 98 11.90 -4.49 5.30
N ARG A 99 11.79 -5.46 6.19
CA ARG A 99 12.89 -5.86 7.06
C ARG A 99 13.85 -6.74 6.26
N THR A 100 15.11 -6.30 6.19
CA THR A 100 16.17 -7.03 5.50
C THR A 100 16.84 -8.04 6.43
N PRO A 101 17.41 -9.14 5.91
CA PRO A 101 18.46 -9.85 6.64
C PRO A 101 19.65 -8.90 6.85
N ASP A 102 20.60 -9.24 7.70
CA ASP A 102 21.73 -8.39 8.10
C ASP A 102 22.49 -7.79 6.91
N VAL A 103 21.86 -6.81 6.26
CA VAL A 103 22.42 -6.06 5.13
C VAL A 103 22.61 -4.62 5.56
N ASP A 104 23.85 -4.17 5.52
CA ASP A 104 24.20 -2.75 5.66
C ASP A 104 24.30 -2.14 4.25
N VAL A 105 23.45 -1.15 3.98
CA VAL A 105 23.46 -0.44 2.69
C VAL A 105 24.46 0.71 2.64
N HIS A 106 25.16 0.99 3.77
CA HIS A 106 26.18 2.03 3.93
C HIS A 106 25.71 3.46 3.62
N PHE A 107 24.42 3.72 3.66
CA PHE A 107 23.83 5.08 3.56
C PHE A 107 22.51 5.15 4.34
N ASP A 108 22.19 6.36 4.78
CA ASP A 108 20.97 6.63 5.54
C ASP A 108 19.75 6.61 4.60
N LEU A 109 18.76 5.79 4.95
CA LEU A 109 17.47 5.68 4.27
C LEU A 109 16.35 6.38 5.04
N ASP A 110 16.68 7.03 6.17
CA ASP A 110 15.68 7.54 7.13
C ASP A 110 14.73 6.42 7.64
N LEU A 111 15.28 5.21 7.76
CA LEU A 111 14.61 4.00 8.22
C LEU A 111 15.36 3.42 9.43
N ALA A 112 14.69 2.54 10.17
CA ALA A 112 15.38 1.83 11.27
C ALA A 112 16.45 0.87 10.73
N PRO A 113 17.50 0.59 11.50
CA PRO A 113 18.51 -0.42 11.13
C PRO A 113 17.85 -1.76 10.76
N GLY A 114 18.26 -2.34 9.65
CA GLY A 114 17.67 -3.58 9.12
C GLY A 114 16.34 -3.39 8.41
N GLU A 115 15.98 -2.16 8.05
CA GLU A 115 14.84 -1.86 7.18
C GLU A 115 15.32 -1.22 5.87
N ALA A 116 14.62 -1.49 4.78
CA ALA A 116 14.86 -0.89 3.47
C ALA A 116 13.55 -0.65 2.72
N LEU A 117 13.59 0.25 1.75
CA LEU A 117 12.47 0.46 0.83
C LEU A 117 12.24 -0.79 -0.04
N GLY A 118 10.98 -1.07 -0.37
CA GLY A 118 10.59 -2.24 -1.15
C GLY A 118 11.29 -2.33 -2.51
N CYS A 119 11.44 -1.21 -3.22
CA CYS A 119 12.15 -1.17 -4.51
C CYS A 119 13.64 -1.53 -4.37
N LEU A 120 14.30 -1.08 -3.31
CA LEU A 120 15.67 -1.46 -3.01
C LEU A 120 15.75 -2.94 -2.62
N SER A 121 14.84 -3.41 -1.79
CA SER A 121 14.74 -4.83 -1.39
C SER A 121 14.49 -5.74 -2.59
N GLU A 122 13.65 -5.34 -3.55
CA GLU A 122 13.44 -6.06 -4.80
C GLU A 122 14.76 -6.22 -5.56
N THR A 123 15.53 -5.15 -5.71
CA THR A 123 16.85 -5.18 -6.38
C THR A 123 17.83 -6.13 -5.66
N MET A 124 17.87 -6.08 -4.33
CA MET A 124 18.70 -6.98 -3.52
C MET A 124 18.31 -8.46 -3.73
N ILE A 125 17.02 -8.75 -3.68
CA ILE A 125 16.49 -10.12 -3.87
C ILE A 125 16.83 -10.63 -5.27
N LEU A 126 16.57 -9.84 -6.31
CA LEU A 126 16.86 -10.22 -7.70
C LEU A 126 18.33 -10.47 -7.92
N THR A 127 19.20 -9.64 -7.33
CA THR A 127 20.64 -9.84 -7.39
C THR A 127 21.05 -11.14 -6.70
N ALA A 128 20.53 -11.39 -5.51
CA ALA A 128 20.86 -12.58 -4.72
C ALA A 128 20.42 -13.90 -5.40
N ILE A 129 19.29 -13.90 -6.13
CA ILE A 129 18.84 -15.09 -6.90
C ILE A 129 19.46 -15.18 -8.29
N GLY A 130 20.36 -14.24 -8.66
CA GLY A 130 21.04 -14.24 -9.95
C GLY A 130 20.14 -13.90 -11.14
N TRP A 131 19.02 -13.19 -10.92
CA TRP A 131 18.12 -12.76 -11.99
C TRP A 131 18.84 -11.90 -13.02
N ARG A 132 18.55 -12.11 -14.30
CA ARG A 132 19.12 -11.36 -15.42
C ARG A 132 18.02 -10.73 -16.26
N GLY A 133 18.21 -9.46 -16.62
CA GLY A 133 17.25 -8.69 -17.43
C GLY A 133 16.15 -8.02 -16.59
N HIS A 134 15.10 -7.58 -17.27
CA HIS A 134 13.97 -6.91 -16.62
C HIS A 134 13.11 -7.90 -15.84
N TYR A 135 12.68 -7.53 -14.64
CA TYR A 135 11.79 -8.36 -13.83
C TYR A 135 10.32 -8.06 -14.12
N SER A 136 9.97 -6.77 -14.20
CA SER A 136 8.61 -6.33 -14.49
C SER A 136 8.67 -5.10 -15.41
N LEU A 137 7.99 -5.18 -16.56
CA LEU A 137 7.82 -4.05 -17.48
C LEU A 137 6.36 -3.95 -17.92
N GLY A 138 5.83 -2.73 -17.91
CA GLY A 138 4.47 -2.46 -18.37
C GLY A 138 3.41 -2.98 -17.41
N LYS A 139 2.52 -3.86 -17.87
CA LYS A 139 1.42 -4.39 -17.06
C LYS A 139 1.92 -5.29 -15.94
N ALA A 140 1.47 -5.02 -14.72
CA ALA A 140 1.84 -5.81 -13.55
C ALA A 140 1.31 -7.26 -13.66
N ASP A 141 2.20 -8.23 -13.40
CA ASP A 141 1.86 -9.64 -13.34
C ASP A 141 1.83 -10.12 -11.87
N PRO A 142 0.67 -10.55 -11.36
CA PRO A 142 0.57 -11.08 -10.01
C PRO A 142 1.46 -12.30 -9.71
N SER A 143 1.83 -13.09 -10.71
CA SER A 143 2.72 -14.24 -10.54
C SER A 143 4.15 -13.81 -10.18
N LEU A 144 4.63 -12.71 -10.75
CA LEU A 144 5.91 -12.12 -10.40
C LEU A 144 5.93 -11.62 -8.96
N ALA A 145 4.84 -11.02 -8.48
CA ALA A 145 4.73 -10.62 -7.08
C ALA A 145 4.80 -11.84 -6.13
N ALA A 146 4.13 -12.94 -6.47
CA ALA A 146 4.19 -14.17 -5.68
C ALA A 146 5.62 -14.77 -5.67
N HIS A 147 6.30 -14.78 -6.81
CA HIS A 147 7.70 -15.22 -6.93
C HIS A 147 8.63 -14.35 -6.08
N MET A 148 8.48 -13.00 -6.15
CA MET A 148 9.26 -12.06 -5.34
C MET A 148 9.08 -12.31 -3.84
N ILE A 149 7.83 -12.49 -3.38
CA ILE A 149 7.53 -12.77 -1.98
C ILE A 149 8.20 -14.08 -1.54
N ALA A 150 8.11 -15.13 -2.34
CA ALA A 150 8.71 -16.44 -2.03
C ALA A 150 10.24 -16.35 -1.94
N SER A 151 10.88 -15.73 -2.94
CA SER A 151 12.33 -15.52 -2.99
C SER A 151 12.82 -14.66 -1.81
N GLY A 152 12.14 -13.56 -1.53
CA GLY A 152 12.49 -12.69 -0.42
C GLY A 152 12.38 -13.41 0.93
N ARG A 153 11.30 -14.18 1.15
CA ARG A 153 11.14 -14.99 2.37
C ARG A 153 12.25 -16.03 2.53
N ALA A 154 12.64 -16.71 1.45
CA ALA A 154 13.74 -17.67 1.46
C ALA A 154 15.09 -17.03 1.84
N LEU A 155 15.32 -15.79 1.41
CA LEU A 155 16.52 -15.02 1.71
C LEU A 155 16.47 -14.30 3.07
N GLY A 156 15.40 -14.45 3.84
CA GLY A 156 15.28 -13.83 5.17
C GLY A 156 14.58 -12.46 5.21
N PHE A 157 14.16 -11.92 4.06
CA PHE A 157 13.35 -10.70 4.05
C PHE A 157 11.98 -10.93 4.68
N ARG A 158 11.48 -9.94 5.39
CA ARG A 158 10.18 -9.99 6.10
C ARG A 158 9.46 -8.66 5.95
N LEU A 159 8.16 -8.66 6.14
CA LEU A 159 7.41 -7.41 6.28
C LEU A 159 7.91 -6.67 7.52
N ALA A 160 8.21 -5.37 7.38
CA ALA A 160 8.56 -4.53 8.51
C ALA A 160 7.36 -4.28 9.43
N LYS A 161 7.60 -3.81 10.64
CA LYS A 161 6.53 -3.35 11.53
C LYS A 161 5.79 -2.19 10.89
N PHE A 162 4.47 -2.18 11.00
CA PHE A 162 3.67 -1.07 10.50
C PHE A 162 4.02 0.22 11.22
N ARG A 163 4.12 1.29 10.46
CA ARG A 163 4.47 2.64 10.94
C ARG A 163 3.65 3.69 10.20
N ASN A 164 3.59 4.88 10.78
CA ASN A 164 3.06 6.09 10.17
C ASN A 164 3.83 7.32 10.71
N SER A 165 3.35 8.53 10.43
CA SER A 165 3.97 9.79 10.87
C SER A 165 4.11 9.94 12.39
N THR A 166 3.46 9.09 13.19
CA THR A 166 3.59 9.10 14.66
C THR A 166 4.54 8.03 15.20
N GLY A 167 5.11 7.21 14.33
CA GLY A 167 6.00 6.10 14.67
C GLY A 167 5.40 4.72 14.43
N TYR A 168 5.90 3.70 15.12
CA TYR A 168 5.39 2.34 14.98
C TYR A 168 3.99 2.20 15.57
N ILE A 169 3.12 1.47 14.84
CA ILE A 169 1.75 1.20 15.23
C ILE A 169 1.75 0.20 16.39
N THR A 170 1.02 0.55 17.45
CA THR A 170 0.90 -0.24 18.68
C THR A 170 -0.36 -1.12 18.67
N ASP A 171 -0.39 -2.17 19.48
CA ASP A 171 -1.57 -3.01 19.67
C ASP A 171 -2.77 -2.24 20.24
N ALA A 172 -2.52 -1.20 21.04
CA ALA A 172 -3.57 -0.32 21.55
C ALA A 172 -4.25 0.48 20.42
N GLN A 173 -3.47 0.99 19.46
CA GLN A 173 -4.01 1.66 18.27
C GLN A 173 -4.81 0.68 17.41
N LEU A 174 -4.30 -0.53 17.15
CA LEU A 174 -5.02 -1.57 16.41
C LEU A 174 -6.34 -1.94 17.09
N SER A 175 -6.35 -2.06 18.41
CA SER A 175 -7.57 -2.34 19.17
C SER A 175 -8.60 -1.22 19.07
N THR A 176 -8.17 0.04 19.04
CA THR A 176 -9.08 1.19 18.89
C THR A 176 -9.74 1.19 17.50
N ILE A 177 -8.96 0.94 16.44
CA ILE A 177 -9.43 0.87 15.07
C ILE A 177 -10.39 -0.31 14.88
N ALA A 178 -10.06 -1.48 15.44
CA ALA A 178 -10.93 -2.65 15.38
C ALA A 178 -12.30 -2.38 16.00
N ARG A 179 -12.34 -1.68 17.15
CA ARG A 179 -13.61 -1.27 17.79
C ARG A 179 -14.40 -0.29 16.91
N ALA A 180 -13.73 0.70 16.30
CA ALA A 180 -14.39 1.64 15.42
C ALA A 180 -15.03 0.95 14.20
N ARG A 181 -14.38 -0.08 13.64
CA ARG A 181 -14.95 -0.89 12.53
C ARG A 181 -16.18 -1.69 12.93
N MET A 182 -16.23 -2.22 14.15
CA MET A 182 -17.37 -3.01 14.61
C MET A 182 -18.59 -2.17 14.98
N ALA A 183 -18.42 -0.87 15.18
CA ALA A 183 -19.48 0.06 15.54
C ALA A 183 -20.22 0.65 14.31
N HIS A 184 -19.76 0.36 13.11
CA HIS A 184 -20.29 0.86 11.82
C HIS A 184 -20.48 -0.27 10.81
#